data_a894bc88ed8c345995ecbf12ac06f4a3
#
_entry.id   a894bc88ed8c345995ecbf12ac06f4a3
#
_cell.length_a   1.000
_cell.length_b   1.000
_cell.length_c   1.000
_cell.angle_alpha   90.00
_cell.angle_beta   90.00
_cell.angle_gamma   90.00
#
_symmetry.space_group_name_H-M   'P 1'
#
loop_
_entity.id
_entity.type
_entity.pdbx_description
1 polymer ?
#
loop_
_entity_poly.entity_id
_entity_poly.type
_entity_poly.pdbx_seq_one_letter_code
_entity_poly.pdbx_strand_id
1 'polypeptide(L)'
;MRKFLVILLLPIFFKSVQVVSTENPVIIPNQEIYSLTHATYHFYYQDIIESPKFYGETSIYASDDLIKESGKVNAETTLSVIEWRLNGQGQPVFKLSNNQFVAADKRLLYDASKINSLSQKVWLEPGFFIYNSPYDQIEKTTTLAPYQEVEVDMSVFAEGREFLHINQIGWVSSDYISQDDNRIQKVQELLTENYQNEQFSIYVKQLSTGKEAGINENQKMYAASVMKLPYLYYVQEKINQGDYQLDTKLKYVSEVNDFPGSYKPEGSGSLPKTADNKEYTIKDLISKTAKESDNVAHNILGYYVTNKSDETFKKEMARISGEEWNVTDKLASAKMAGQVMEAIYNQNAFVLESLSQTSFDNQRIAKDISAKVAHKIGDADEYKHDTAIVYSESPFIISIFTKNSDYDTISKIAKDVYEVLK
;
A
#
# COMPACT_ATOMS: atom_id res chain seq x y z
N MET A 1 37.16 -48.73 -7.14
CA MET A 1 38.24 -47.78 -6.80
C MET A 1 37.98 -46.90 -5.57
N ARG A 2 36.75 -46.61 -5.13
CA ARG A 2 36.46 -45.75 -3.95
C ARG A 2 36.71 -46.40 -2.56
N LYS A 3 36.71 -47.72 -2.44
CA LYS A 3 36.95 -48.43 -1.15
C LYS A 3 38.41 -48.52 -0.73
N PHE A 4 39.37 -48.38 -1.66
CA PHE A 4 40.82 -48.44 -1.35
C PHE A 4 41.38 -47.10 -0.85
N LEU A 5 40.77 -45.98 -1.18
CA LEU A 5 41.23 -44.64 -0.76
C LEU A 5 41.04 -44.38 0.76
N VAL A 6 39.97 -44.93 1.34
CA VAL A 6 39.64 -44.78 2.77
C VAL A 6 40.64 -45.55 3.65
N ILE A 7 41.11 -46.71 3.21
CA ILE A 7 42.05 -47.54 3.97
C ILE A 7 43.44 -46.93 4.01
N LEU A 8 43.83 -46.13 3.00
CA LEU A 8 45.14 -45.49 2.93
C LEU A 8 45.25 -44.22 3.80
N LEU A 9 44.13 -43.59 4.18
CA LEU A 9 44.10 -42.41 5.04
C LEU A 9 43.97 -42.74 6.54
N LEU A 10 43.47 -43.90 6.90
CA LEU A 10 43.27 -44.32 8.27
C LEU A 10 44.57 -44.31 9.15
N PRO A 11 45.78 -44.70 8.66
CA PRO A 11 46.99 -44.65 9.46
C PRO A 11 47.46 -43.23 9.79
N ILE A 12 47.05 -42.22 9.02
CA ILE A 12 47.50 -40.85 9.23
C ILE A 12 46.79 -40.21 10.44
N PHE A 13 45.59 -40.63 10.74
CA PHE A 13 44.81 -40.12 11.88
C PHE A 13 45.17 -40.76 13.22
N PHE A 14 45.94 -41.88 13.24
CA PHE A 14 46.34 -42.55 14.46
C PHE A 14 47.82 -42.33 14.84
N LYS A 15 48.55 -41.46 14.13
CA LYS A 15 49.85 -41.04 14.62
C LYS A 15 49.64 -40.06 15.76
N SER A 16 49.98 -40.46 16.98
CA SER A 16 50.11 -39.55 18.11
C SER A 16 51.15 -38.49 17.76
N VAL A 17 50.73 -37.26 17.58
CA VAL A 17 51.64 -36.12 17.55
C VAL A 17 52.15 -35.96 18.98
N GLN A 18 53.43 -36.18 19.21
CA GLN A 18 54.06 -35.76 20.45
C GLN A 18 53.99 -34.24 20.50
N VAL A 19 53.10 -33.70 21.31
CA VAL A 19 53.08 -32.28 21.65
C VAL A 19 54.31 -32.05 22.53
N VAL A 20 55.33 -31.44 21.98
CA VAL A 20 56.45 -30.90 22.77
C VAL A 20 55.88 -29.70 23.51
N SER A 21 55.62 -29.86 24.79
CA SER A 21 55.24 -28.71 25.61
C SER A 21 56.49 -27.83 25.75
N THR A 22 56.49 -26.70 25.09
CA THR A 22 57.42 -25.63 25.42
C THR A 22 56.93 -25.03 26.74
N GLU A 23 57.73 -25.02 27.76
CA GLU A 23 57.44 -24.52 29.11
C GLU A 23 57.21 -22.98 29.18
N ASN A 24 57.08 -22.29 28.08
CA ASN A 24 56.71 -20.89 28.08
C ASN A 24 55.20 -20.76 28.05
N PRO A 25 54.55 -20.36 29.14
CA PRO A 25 53.14 -20.10 29.13
C PRO A 25 52.86 -18.95 28.14
N VAL A 26 52.10 -19.24 27.11
CA VAL A 26 51.56 -18.19 26.24
C VAL A 26 50.59 -17.39 27.10
N ILE A 27 51.01 -16.22 27.56
CA ILE A 27 50.15 -15.26 28.26
C ILE A 27 49.31 -14.60 27.18
N ILE A 28 48.09 -15.13 26.96
CA ILE A 28 47.10 -14.49 26.09
C ILE A 28 46.48 -13.35 26.91
N PRO A 29 46.49 -12.11 26.41
CA PRO A 29 45.82 -11.01 27.07
C PRO A 29 44.35 -11.34 27.29
N ASN A 30 43.75 -10.90 28.41
CA ASN A 30 42.35 -11.16 28.75
C ASN A 30 41.41 -10.76 27.63
N GLN A 31 41.71 -9.72 26.88
CA GLN A 31 40.96 -9.27 25.72
C GLN A 31 40.95 -10.29 24.56
N GLU A 32 42.09 -11.01 24.38
CA GLU A 32 42.21 -12.03 23.36
C GLU A 32 41.57 -13.35 23.79
N ILE A 33 41.66 -13.70 25.08
CA ILE A 33 40.90 -14.82 25.67
C ILE A 33 39.40 -14.59 25.53
N TYR A 34 38.92 -13.39 25.83
CA TYR A 34 37.53 -13.03 25.67
C TYR A 34 37.08 -13.12 24.19
N SER A 35 37.90 -12.65 23.22
CA SER A 35 37.62 -12.74 21.78
C SER A 35 37.54 -14.18 21.28
N LEU A 36 38.29 -15.08 21.83
CA LEU A 36 38.32 -16.49 21.44
C LEU A 36 37.23 -17.34 22.13
N THR A 37 36.71 -16.90 23.28
CA THR A 37 35.77 -17.69 24.08
C THR A 37 34.33 -17.21 24.00
N HIS A 38 34.08 -16.00 23.50
CA HIS A 38 32.73 -15.40 23.44
C HIS A 38 32.33 -15.08 21.99
N ALA A 39 31.61 -15.95 21.34
CA ALA A 39 31.05 -15.75 19.99
C ALA A 39 30.02 -14.63 19.90
N THR A 40 29.67 -13.97 21.02
CA THR A 40 28.67 -12.92 21.15
C THR A 40 29.23 -11.50 21.27
N TYR A 41 30.45 -11.30 20.74
CA TYR A 41 31.17 -10.02 20.81
C TYR A 41 30.43 -8.84 20.18
N HIS A 42 29.63 -9.08 19.19
CA HIS A 42 28.89 -8.03 18.48
C HIS A 42 27.90 -7.27 19.36
N PHE A 43 27.44 -7.85 20.47
CA PHE A 43 26.55 -7.20 21.42
C PHE A 43 27.26 -6.25 22.40
N TYR A 44 28.57 -6.25 22.47
CA TYR A 44 29.30 -5.42 23.42
C TYR A 44 30.14 -4.34 22.72
N TYR A 45 30.26 -3.20 23.35
CA TYR A 45 31.22 -2.18 22.97
C TYR A 45 32.65 -2.65 23.27
N GLN A 46 33.56 -2.32 22.38
CA GLN A 46 35.00 -2.64 22.53
C GLN A 46 35.82 -1.40 22.88
N ASP A 47 35.18 -0.24 22.98
CA ASP A 47 35.79 1.04 23.27
C ASP A 47 34.82 1.98 23.96
N ILE A 48 35.28 3.12 24.45
CA ILE A 48 34.47 4.19 25.02
C ILE A 48 33.51 4.76 23.98
N ILE A 49 32.29 5.09 24.37
CA ILE A 49 31.31 5.76 23.56
C ILE A 49 31.19 7.24 23.97
N GLU A 50 30.95 8.12 22.99
CA GLU A 50 30.99 9.58 23.19
C GLU A 50 29.72 10.11 23.88
N SER A 51 28.56 9.61 23.47
CA SER A 51 27.25 10.16 23.88
C SER A 51 26.32 9.05 24.33
N PRO A 52 26.57 8.42 25.48
CA PRO A 52 25.79 7.29 25.98
C PRO A 52 24.34 7.68 26.29
N LYS A 53 23.40 6.91 25.77
CA LYS A 53 21.97 6.97 26.09
C LYS A 53 21.44 5.57 26.36
N PHE A 54 20.50 5.44 27.28
CA PHE A 54 19.88 4.17 27.61
C PHE A 54 18.59 3.98 26.81
N TYR A 55 18.31 2.74 26.37
CA TYR A 55 17.05 2.44 25.70
C TYR A 55 15.84 2.42 26.64
N GLY A 56 16.09 2.11 27.91
CA GLY A 56 15.04 2.02 28.93
C GLY A 56 15.62 1.93 30.35
N GLU A 57 14.82 1.46 31.28
CA GLU A 57 15.27 1.28 32.68
C GLU A 57 16.39 0.23 32.73
N THR A 58 17.55 0.63 33.23
CA THR A 58 18.77 -0.18 33.27
C THR A 58 19.40 -0.12 34.66
N SER A 59 19.76 -1.28 35.21
CA SER A 59 20.45 -1.36 36.51
C SER A 59 21.89 -0.88 36.39
N ILE A 60 22.34 -0.08 37.36
CA ILE A 60 23.72 0.34 37.53
C ILE A 60 24.29 -0.21 38.85
N TYR A 61 25.58 -0.42 38.90
CA TYR A 61 26.24 -1.23 39.92
C TYR A 61 27.32 -0.45 40.66
N ALA A 62 27.56 -0.83 41.90
CA ALA A 62 28.55 -0.19 42.77
C ALA A 62 30.00 -0.59 42.36
N SER A 63 30.19 -1.76 41.72
CA SER A 63 31.48 -2.31 41.29
C SER A 63 31.37 -2.91 39.89
N ASP A 64 32.49 -3.13 39.25
CA ASP A 64 32.61 -3.67 37.90
C ASP A 64 32.22 -5.14 37.78
N ASP A 65 32.12 -5.87 38.89
CA ASP A 65 31.64 -7.24 38.90
C ASP A 65 30.12 -7.37 38.56
N LEU A 66 29.40 -6.25 38.54
CA LEU A 66 27.97 -6.14 38.23
C LEU A 66 27.08 -6.99 39.16
N ILE A 67 27.51 -7.21 40.43
CA ILE A 67 26.76 -8.04 41.37
C ILE A 67 25.86 -7.16 42.25
N LYS A 68 26.41 -6.08 42.86
CA LYS A 68 25.68 -5.24 43.80
C LYS A 68 25.04 -4.06 43.06
N GLU A 69 23.75 -4.16 42.78
CA GLU A 69 22.98 -3.04 42.22
C GLU A 69 23.02 -1.83 43.15
N SER A 70 23.28 -0.66 42.63
CA SER A 70 23.36 0.61 43.37
C SER A 70 22.26 1.60 42.97
N GLY A 71 21.47 1.27 41.93
CA GLY A 71 20.37 2.06 41.44
C GLY A 71 20.00 1.70 40.02
N LYS A 72 19.09 2.50 39.46
CA LYS A 72 18.64 2.37 38.08
C LYS A 72 18.74 3.70 37.35
N VAL A 73 18.92 3.64 36.05
CA VAL A 73 18.88 4.75 35.11
C VAL A 73 17.80 4.49 34.05
N ASN A 74 17.36 5.52 33.35
CA ASN A 74 16.36 5.42 32.29
C ASN A 74 16.82 6.22 31.04
N ALA A 75 15.99 6.23 30.01
CA ALA A 75 16.29 6.91 28.75
C ALA A 75 16.60 8.43 28.92
N GLU A 76 16.02 9.08 29.94
CA GLU A 76 16.22 10.51 30.24
C GLU A 76 17.54 10.78 31.00
N THR A 77 18.17 9.72 31.53
CA THR A 77 19.39 9.87 32.35
C THR A 77 20.57 10.26 31.47
N THR A 78 21.28 11.32 31.86
CA THR A 78 22.49 11.77 31.18
C THR A 78 23.70 11.46 32.07
N LEU A 79 24.51 10.49 31.68
CA LEU A 79 25.76 10.11 32.30
C LEU A 79 26.84 9.94 31.22
N SER A 80 28.07 10.31 31.54
CA SER A 80 29.20 10.06 30.63
C SER A 80 29.89 8.75 30.99
N VAL A 81 30.39 8.06 29.98
CA VAL A 81 31.31 6.93 30.11
C VAL A 81 32.71 7.52 30.27
N ILE A 82 33.41 7.16 31.33
CA ILE A 82 34.80 7.65 31.62
C ILE A 82 35.86 6.57 31.42
N GLU A 83 35.46 5.30 31.44
CA GLU A 83 36.38 4.18 31.26
C GLU A 83 35.64 2.97 30.64
N TRP A 84 36.29 2.27 29.76
CA TRP A 84 35.91 0.94 29.30
C TRP A 84 36.94 -0.08 29.79
N ARG A 85 36.50 -1.22 30.32
CA ARG A 85 37.38 -2.28 30.73
C ARG A 85 36.69 -3.64 30.77
N LEU A 86 37.47 -4.72 30.81
CA LEU A 86 36.99 -6.05 31.16
C LEU A 86 36.96 -6.22 32.67
N ASN A 87 35.87 -6.74 33.21
CA ASN A 87 35.79 -7.12 34.63
C ASN A 87 36.49 -8.43 34.90
N GLY A 88 36.52 -8.90 36.16
CA GLY A 88 37.18 -10.13 36.58
C GLY A 88 36.64 -11.40 35.90
N GLN A 89 35.45 -11.36 35.33
CA GLN A 89 34.80 -12.43 34.57
C GLN A 89 35.03 -12.30 33.05
N GLY A 90 35.80 -11.29 32.58
CA GLY A 90 36.06 -11.01 31.20
C GLY A 90 34.92 -10.33 30.48
N GLN A 91 33.91 -9.81 31.16
CA GLN A 91 32.78 -9.07 30.59
C GLN A 91 33.15 -7.60 30.39
N PRO A 92 32.85 -6.99 29.22
CA PRO A 92 33.02 -5.56 28.99
C PRO A 92 32.07 -4.72 29.86
N VAL A 93 32.64 -3.74 30.55
CA VAL A 93 31.89 -2.83 31.41
C VAL A 93 32.31 -1.38 31.18
N PHE A 94 31.36 -0.49 31.33
CA PHE A 94 31.60 0.95 31.40
C PHE A 94 31.62 1.43 32.82
N LYS A 95 32.60 2.28 33.15
CA LYS A 95 32.57 3.11 34.37
C LYS A 95 31.93 4.46 34.00
N LEU A 96 30.95 4.85 34.73
CA LEU A 96 30.18 6.07 34.53
C LEU A 96 30.78 7.24 35.35
N SER A 97 30.48 8.48 34.94
CA SER A 97 30.97 9.70 35.60
C SER A 97 30.61 9.84 37.09
N ASN A 98 29.61 9.12 37.56
CA ASN A 98 29.20 9.03 38.95
C ASN A 98 29.92 7.89 39.74
N ASN A 99 30.98 7.28 39.15
CA ASN A 99 31.72 6.15 39.68
C ASN A 99 30.95 4.83 39.82
N GLN A 100 29.80 4.71 39.17
CA GLN A 100 29.04 3.45 39.04
C GLN A 100 29.40 2.72 37.76
N PHE A 101 28.93 1.49 37.65
CA PHE A 101 29.25 0.62 36.52
C PHE A 101 27.97 0.12 35.80
N VAL A 102 28.09 -0.13 34.51
CA VAL A 102 27.06 -0.78 33.71
C VAL A 102 27.75 -1.72 32.69
N ALA A 103 27.06 -2.78 32.28
CA ALA A 103 27.57 -3.60 31.19
C ALA A 103 27.73 -2.75 29.90
N ALA A 104 28.84 -2.89 29.20
CA ALA A 104 29.09 -2.21 27.93
C ALA A 104 28.28 -2.86 26.78
N ASP A 105 26.97 -3.10 27.00
CA ASP A 105 26.08 -3.90 26.17
C ASP A 105 25.22 -3.01 25.29
N LYS A 106 25.33 -3.16 23.98
CA LYS A 106 24.60 -2.41 22.96
C LYS A 106 23.07 -2.60 23.00
N ARG A 107 22.60 -3.62 23.73
CA ARG A 107 21.17 -3.83 23.96
C ARG A 107 20.62 -2.95 25.09
N LEU A 108 21.46 -2.44 25.98
CA LEU A 108 21.09 -1.60 27.10
C LEU A 108 21.24 -0.10 26.82
N LEU A 109 22.30 0.26 26.10
CA LEU A 109 22.62 1.65 25.78
C LEU A 109 23.23 1.78 24.37
N TYR A 110 23.13 2.98 23.84
CA TYR A 110 23.65 3.34 22.53
C TYR A 110 24.47 4.62 22.55
N ASP A 111 25.29 4.81 21.53
CA ASP A 111 26.02 6.05 21.29
C ASP A 111 25.16 7.00 20.44
N ALA A 112 24.59 8.02 21.06
CA ALA A 112 23.73 8.98 20.36
C ALA A 112 24.45 9.76 19.26
N SER A 113 25.82 9.82 19.28
CA SER A 113 26.60 10.44 18.20
C SER A 113 26.56 9.66 16.88
N LYS A 114 26.12 8.39 16.94
CA LYS A 114 26.03 7.48 15.78
C LYS A 114 24.60 7.24 15.30
N ILE A 115 23.64 7.91 15.91
CA ILE A 115 22.22 7.82 15.55
C ILE A 115 21.85 8.99 14.65
N ASN A 116 21.17 8.70 13.55
CA ASN A 116 20.61 9.74 12.69
C ASN A 116 19.22 10.11 13.21
N SER A 117 19.00 11.40 13.48
CA SER A 117 17.67 11.93 13.77
C SER A 117 16.85 11.97 12.50
N LEU A 118 15.61 11.53 12.58
CA LEU A 118 14.63 11.51 11.51
C LEU A 118 13.34 12.23 11.97
N SER A 119 12.48 12.55 11.02
CA SER A 119 11.11 12.98 11.28
C SER A 119 10.33 12.66 10.02
N GLN A 120 9.86 11.44 9.93
CA GLN A 120 9.10 10.99 8.76
C GLN A 120 8.05 9.96 9.14
N LYS A 121 7.00 9.89 8.33
CA LYS A 121 5.97 8.88 8.40
C LYS A 121 6.30 7.78 7.40
N VAL A 122 6.11 6.55 7.83
CA VAL A 122 6.37 5.34 7.05
C VAL A 122 5.28 4.31 7.31
N TRP A 123 5.20 3.29 6.48
CA TRP A 123 4.20 2.23 6.58
C TRP A 123 4.86 0.91 6.94
N LEU A 124 4.24 0.16 7.85
CA LEU A 124 4.71 -1.16 8.25
C LEU A 124 4.35 -2.22 7.19
N GLU A 125 5.34 -3.05 6.83
CA GLU A 125 5.13 -4.23 5.99
C GLU A 125 4.71 -5.44 6.83
N PRO A 126 4.03 -6.46 6.27
CA PRO A 126 3.74 -7.70 6.97
C PRO A 126 5.01 -8.41 7.46
N GLY A 127 4.91 -9.06 8.62
CA GLY A 127 6.02 -9.84 9.20
C GLY A 127 7.03 -9.02 9.97
N PHE A 128 6.78 -7.74 10.24
CA PHE A 128 7.65 -6.93 11.08
C PHE A 128 7.69 -7.41 12.53
N PHE A 129 8.81 -7.14 13.17
CA PHE A 129 9.00 -7.35 14.62
C PHE A 129 9.47 -6.05 15.26
N ILE A 130 9.06 -5.82 16.49
CA ILE A 130 9.50 -4.68 17.29
C ILE A 130 10.46 -5.15 18.36
N TYR A 131 11.56 -4.42 18.52
CA TYR A 131 12.62 -4.71 19.50
C TYR A 131 12.82 -3.54 20.45
N ASN A 132 13.34 -3.81 21.66
CA ASN A 132 13.72 -2.74 22.60
C ASN A 132 14.97 -1.99 22.12
N SER A 133 15.88 -2.69 21.42
CA SER A 133 17.06 -2.11 20.80
C SER A 133 17.36 -2.77 19.45
N PRO A 134 18.15 -2.15 18.58
CA PRO A 134 18.58 -2.75 17.31
C PRO A 134 19.39 -4.03 17.44
N TYR A 135 19.91 -4.30 18.63
CA TYR A 135 20.72 -5.49 18.98
C TYR A 135 19.94 -6.53 19.78
N ASP A 136 18.67 -6.28 20.07
CA ASP A 136 17.83 -7.21 20.82
C ASP A 136 17.34 -8.33 19.89
N GLN A 137 17.32 -9.56 20.40
CA GLN A 137 16.78 -10.72 19.69
C GLN A 137 15.43 -11.15 20.27
N ILE A 138 14.94 -10.43 21.29
CA ILE A 138 13.65 -10.71 21.92
C ILE A 138 12.64 -9.72 21.38
N GLU A 139 11.61 -10.23 20.76
CA GLU A 139 10.50 -9.45 20.23
C GLU A 139 9.71 -8.81 21.37
N LYS A 140 9.40 -7.54 21.20
CA LYS A 140 8.52 -6.80 22.10
C LYS A 140 7.07 -6.97 21.62
N THR A 141 6.16 -7.27 22.54
CA THR A 141 4.73 -7.26 22.24
C THR A 141 4.29 -5.86 21.80
N THR A 142 3.57 -5.77 20.69
CA THR A 142 3.06 -4.52 20.14
C THR A 142 1.59 -4.64 19.74
N THR A 143 0.89 -3.50 19.73
CA THR A 143 -0.46 -3.36 19.17
C THR A 143 -0.46 -2.86 17.73
N LEU A 144 0.73 -2.59 17.17
CA LEU A 144 0.85 -2.19 15.76
C LEU A 144 0.43 -3.32 14.84
N ALA A 145 -0.13 -2.95 13.71
CA ALA A 145 -0.58 -3.87 12.68
C ALA A 145 0.18 -3.65 11.35
N PRO A 146 0.30 -4.66 10.49
CA PRO A 146 0.74 -4.47 9.11
C PRO A 146 -0.12 -3.41 8.40
N TYR A 147 0.51 -2.70 7.47
CA TYR A 147 -0.14 -1.64 6.68
C TYR A 147 -0.58 -0.42 7.51
N GLN A 148 -0.01 -0.23 8.69
CA GLN A 148 -0.24 0.93 9.54
C GLN A 148 0.83 2.00 9.30
N GLU A 149 0.41 3.26 9.19
CA GLU A 149 1.33 4.41 9.20
C GLU A 149 1.89 4.62 10.62
N VAL A 150 3.18 4.81 10.72
CA VAL A 150 3.89 5.13 11.97
C VAL A 150 4.87 6.27 11.76
N GLU A 151 5.16 7.00 12.82
CA GLU A 151 6.18 8.05 12.82
C GLU A 151 7.50 7.49 13.35
N VAL A 152 8.59 7.72 12.59
CA VAL A 152 9.94 7.35 12.98
C VAL A 152 10.78 8.60 13.26
N ASP A 153 11.55 8.55 14.35
CA ASP A 153 12.33 9.68 14.86
C ASP A 153 13.84 9.46 14.84
N MET A 154 14.29 8.22 14.67
CA MET A 154 15.72 7.90 14.62
C MET A 154 16.00 6.72 13.67
N SER A 155 17.23 6.68 13.11
CA SER A 155 17.76 5.48 12.47
C SER A 155 19.17 5.15 12.95
N VAL A 156 19.51 3.86 12.89
CA VAL A 156 20.84 3.36 13.22
C VAL A 156 21.16 2.16 12.33
N PHE A 157 22.44 2.04 11.94
CA PHE A 157 22.91 0.85 11.25
C PHE A 157 23.52 -0.13 12.28
N ALA A 158 22.91 -1.31 12.42
CA ALA A 158 23.31 -2.33 13.37
C ALA A 158 23.26 -3.71 12.70
N GLU A 159 24.25 -4.55 12.95
CA GLU A 159 24.32 -5.94 12.46
C GLU A 159 24.13 -6.11 10.94
N GLY A 160 24.63 -5.14 10.17
CA GLY A 160 24.59 -5.20 8.71
C GLY A 160 23.28 -4.73 8.09
N ARG A 161 22.33 -4.17 8.87
CA ARG A 161 21.06 -3.60 8.40
C ARG A 161 20.69 -2.31 9.12
N GLU A 162 19.83 -1.54 8.52
CA GLU A 162 19.30 -0.34 9.14
C GLU A 162 18.08 -0.68 10.00
N PHE A 163 17.98 -0.04 11.15
CA PHE A 163 16.81 -0.07 12.03
C PHE A 163 16.28 1.35 12.20
N LEU A 164 14.96 1.45 12.23
CA LEU A 164 14.23 2.69 12.48
C LEU A 164 13.54 2.62 13.85
N HIS A 165 13.58 3.71 14.60
CA HIS A 165 12.88 3.82 15.86
C HIS A 165 11.49 4.41 15.64
N ILE A 166 10.47 3.66 16.06
CA ILE A 166 9.10 4.13 16.09
C ILE A 166 8.91 4.82 17.44
N ASN A 167 8.59 6.12 17.42
CA ASN A 167 8.51 6.97 18.59
C ASN A 167 7.73 6.30 19.74
N GLN A 168 8.34 6.24 20.95
CA GLN A 168 7.83 5.63 22.18
C GLN A 168 7.47 4.13 22.11
N ILE A 169 7.71 3.46 20.98
CA ILE A 169 7.33 2.05 20.81
C ILE A 169 8.55 1.14 20.80
N GLY A 170 9.51 1.36 19.91
CA GLY A 170 10.70 0.54 19.80
C GLY A 170 11.30 0.53 18.39
N TRP A 171 12.18 -0.42 18.11
CA TRP A 171 12.96 -0.51 16.89
C TRP A 171 12.39 -1.55 15.93
N VAL A 172 12.40 -1.22 14.65
CA VAL A 172 11.99 -2.10 13.54
C VAL A 172 13.06 -2.11 12.47
N SER A 173 13.32 -3.26 11.82
CA SER A 173 14.21 -3.31 10.66
C SER A 173 13.60 -2.54 9.48
N SER A 174 14.44 -1.78 8.77
CA SER A 174 14.03 -1.09 7.54
C SER A 174 13.54 -2.02 6.44
N ASP A 175 13.87 -3.33 6.51
CA ASP A 175 13.37 -4.35 5.58
C ASP A 175 11.83 -4.50 5.60
N TYR A 176 11.19 -4.06 6.70
CA TYR A 176 9.75 -4.11 6.90
C TYR A 176 9.09 -2.73 6.87
N ILE A 177 9.67 -1.80 6.14
CA ILE A 177 9.19 -0.42 6.03
C ILE A 177 8.95 -0.05 4.56
N SER A 178 7.77 0.47 4.29
CA SER A 178 7.45 1.14 3.02
C SER A 178 7.44 2.65 3.21
N GLN A 179 8.06 3.38 2.28
CA GLN A 179 7.98 4.85 2.24
C GLN A 179 6.64 5.34 1.70
N ASP A 180 6.01 4.55 0.85
CA ASP A 180 4.70 4.83 0.28
C ASP A 180 3.60 4.11 1.06
N ASP A 181 2.40 4.67 1.02
CA ASP A 181 1.18 4.00 1.49
C ASP A 181 1.03 2.63 0.82
N ASN A 182 1.09 1.57 1.61
CA ASN A 182 1.06 0.19 1.16
C ASN A 182 -0.29 -0.51 1.41
N ARG A 183 -1.34 0.22 1.85
CA ARG A 183 -2.66 -0.36 2.15
C ARG A 183 -3.31 -1.03 0.94
N ILE A 184 -2.91 -0.67 -0.28
CA ILE A 184 -3.40 -1.36 -1.49
C ILE A 184 -3.02 -2.86 -1.52
N GLN A 185 -1.93 -3.26 -0.88
CA GLN A 185 -1.56 -4.66 -0.74
C GLN A 185 -2.55 -5.40 0.18
N LYS A 186 -2.96 -4.75 1.28
CA LYS A 186 -4.02 -5.28 2.15
C LYS A 186 -5.36 -5.41 1.41
N VAL A 187 -5.66 -4.47 0.50
CA VAL A 187 -6.83 -4.60 -0.39
C VAL A 187 -6.70 -5.84 -1.27
N GLN A 188 -5.50 -6.10 -1.85
CA GLN A 188 -5.27 -7.29 -2.67
C GLN A 188 -5.47 -8.58 -1.87
N GLU A 189 -4.96 -8.65 -0.64
CA GLU A 189 -5.17 -9.79 0.26
C GLU A 189 -6.66 -10.00 0.53
N LEU A 190 -7.36 -8.94 0.95
CA LEU A 190 -8.78 -8.95 1.24
C LEU A 190 -9.61 -9.44 0.04
N LEU A 191 -9.33 -8.92 -1.16
CA LEU A 191 -10.05 -9.33 -2.38
C LEU A 191 -9.79 -10.80 -2.72
N THR A 192 -8.55 -11.26 -2.60
CA THR A 192 -8.17 -12.64 -2.89
C THR A 192 -8.81 -13.63 -1.90
N GLU A 193 -8.81 -13.31 -0.61
CA GLU A 193 -9.36 -14.17 0.43
C GLU A 193 -10.87 -14.28 0.38
N ASN A 194 -11.59 -13.18 0.11
CA ASN A 194 -13.04 -13.13 0.29
C ASN A 194 -13.83 -13.15 -1.02
N TYR A 195 -13.24 -12.76 -2.15
CA TYR A 195 -13.98 -12.48 -3.40
C TYR A 195 -13.39 -13.15 -4.64
N GLN A 196 -12.39 -14.02 -4.53
CA GLN A 196 -11.81 -14.76 -5.66
C GLN A 196 -12.82 -15.73 -6.26
N ASN A 197 -13.63 -15.24 -7.21
CA ASN A 197 -14.71 -15.96 -7.85
C ASN A 197 -14.90 -15.46 -9.29
N GLU A 198 -15.23 -16.33 -10.23
CA GLU A 198 -15.51 -16.00 -11.65
C GLU A 198 -16.71 -15.04 -11.85
N GLN A 199 -17.57 -14.93 -10.85
CA GLN A 199 -18.71 -13.99 -10.88
C GLN A 199 -18.27 -12.53 -10.75
N PHE A 200 -17.06 -12.27 -10.27
CA PHE A 200 -16.56 -10.95 -9.97
C PHE A 200 -15.37 -10.59 -10.86
N SER A 201 -15.40 -9.37 -11.38
CA SER A 201 -14.24 -8.67 -11.95
C SER A 201 -14.13 -7.36 -11.17
N ILE A 202 -13.06 -7.20 -10.39
CA ILE A 202 -12.86 -6.06 -9.49
C ILE A 202 -11.51 -5.42 -9.78
N TYR A 203 -11.51 -4.09 -9.85
CA TYR A 203 -10.30 -3.29 -9.99
C TYR A 203 -10.33 -2.15 -8.99
N VAL A 204 -9.23 -1.96 -8.28
CA VAL A 204 -9.02 -0.86 -7.32
C VAL A 204 -7.70 -0.18 -7.65
N LYS A 205 -7.67 1.15 -7.66
CA LYS A 205 -6.44 1.94 -7.83
C LYS A 205 -6.39 3.05 -6.79
N GLN A 206 -5.36 3.04 -5.98
CA GLN A 206 -5.06 4.12 -5.05
C GLN A 206 -4.46 5.30 -5.83
N LEU A 207 -5.08 6.47 -5.77
CA LEU A 207 -4.69 7.61 -6.61
C LEU A 207 -3.41 8.31 -6.14
N SER A 208 -3.12 8.26 -4.84
CA SER A 208 -1.92 8.88 -4.26
C SER A 208 -0.63 8.16 -4.65
N THR A 209 -0.66 6.84 -4.76
CA THR A 209 0.51 5.99 -5.08
C THR A 209 0.51 5.47 -6.50
N GLY A 210 -0.64 5.48 -7.17
CA GLY A 210 -0.85 4.86 -8.47
C GLY A 210 -0.86 3.32 -8.45
N LYS A 211 -0.74 2.69 -7.27
CA LYS A 211 -0.73 1.24 -7.12
C LYS A 211 -2.13 0.65 -7.28
N GLU A 212 -2.19 -0.58 -7.76
CA GLU A 212 -3.43 -1.27 -8.14
C GLU A 212 -3.60 -2.58 -7.36
N ALA A 213 -4.84 -2.98 -7.16
CA ALA A 213 -5.27 -4.29 -6.66
C ALA A 213 -6.51 -4.76 -7.44
N GLY A 214 -6.71 -6.06 -7.56
CA GLY A 214 -7.88 -6.58 -8.25
C GLY A 214 -7.96 -8.10 -8.30
N ILE A 215 -9.11 -8.58 -8.73
CA ILE A 215 -9.35 -9.98 -9.09
C ILE A 215 -10.10 -10.03 -10.40
N ASN A 216 -9.67 -10.89 -11.32
CA ASN A 216 -10.25 -11.03 -12.65
C ASN A 216 -10.47 -9.67 -13.36
N GLU A 217 -9.67 -8.65 -13.05
CA GLU A 217 -9.89 -7.25 -13.44
C GLU A 217 -9.92 -7.03 -14.95
N ASN A 218 -9.35 -7.96 -15.72
CA ASN A 218 -9.36 -7.95 -17.18
C ASN A 218 -10.50 -8.80 -17.79
N GLN A 219 -11.31 -9.48 -16.97
CA GLN A 219 -12.43 -10.29 -17.46
C GLN A 219 -13.51 -9.38 -18.06
N LYS A 220 -13.80 -9.59 -19.32
CA LYS A 220 -14.82 -8.83 -20.06
C LYS A 220 -16.21 -9.36 -19.75
N MET A 221 -17.13 -8.45 -19.42
CA MET A 221 -18.54 -8.71 -19.20
C MET A 221 -19.37 -7.71 -20.01
N TYR A 222 -20.66 -7.99 -20.19
CA TYR A 222 -21.60 -7.00 -20.74
C TYR A 222 -21.72 -5.84 -19.75
N ALA A 223 -21.10 -4.71 -20.08
CA ALA A 223 -20.92 -3.58 -19.17
C ALA A 223 -22.19 -2.77 -18.88
N ALA A 224 -23.30 -3.09 -19.54
CA ALA A 224 -24.55 -2.35 -19.43
C ALA A 224 -24.31 -0.82 -19.51
N SER A 225 -24.85 -0.04 -18.60
CA SER A 225 -24.70 1.43 -18.62
C SER A 225 -23.34 1.96 -18.15
N VAL A 226 -22.42 1.14 -17.65
CA VAL A 226 -21.04 1.56 -17.45
C VAL A 226 -20.37 1.94 -18.77
N MET A 227 -20.81 1.34 -19.87
CA MET A 227 -20.39 1.71 -21.24
C MET A 227 -20.63 3.20 -21.58
N LYS A 228 -21.38 3.94 -20.80
CA LYS A 228 -21.59 5.40 -20.98
C LYS A 228 -20.39 6.24 -20.52
N LEU A 229 -19.50 5.69 -19.68
CA LEU A 229 -18.30 6.40 -19.18
C LEU A 229 -17.38 6.87 -20.30
N PRO A 230 -16.99 6.04 -21.28
CA PRO A 230 -16.20 6.49 -22.43
C PRO A 230 -16.78 7.68 -23.17
N TYR A 231 -18.09 7.69 -23.35
CA TYR A 231 -18.79 8.78 -24.05
C TYR A 231 -18.79 10.07 -23.22
N LEU A 232 -19.05 9.97 -21.92
CA LEU A 232 -18.98 11.10 -20.99
C LEU A 232 -17.58 11.71 -20.95
N TYR A 233 -16.54 10.87 -20.86
CA TYR A 233 -15.14 11.31 -20.94
C TYR A 233 -14.88 12.07 -22.23
N TYR A 234 -15.23 11.49 -23.38
CA TYR A 234 -14.94 12.07 -24.69
C TYR A 234 -15.68 13.38 -24.94
N VAL A 235 -16.93 13.46 -24.48
CA VAL A 235 -17.73 14.73 -24.55
C VAL A 235 -17.05 15.82 -23.75
N GLN A 236 -16.58 15.53 -22.54
CA GLN A 236 -15.83 16.50 -21.73
C GLN A 236 -14.51 16.89 -22.40
N GLU A 237 -13.80 15.94 -22.99
CA GLU A 237 -12.57 16.21 -23.71
C GLU A 237 -12.80 17.17 -24.89
N LYS A 238 -13.87 16.97 -25.64
CA LYS A 238 -14.28 17.87 -26.74
C LYS A 238 -14.67 19.27 -26.26
N ILE A 239 -15.25 19.38 -25.06
CA ILE A 239 -15.50 20.68 -24.42
C ILE A 239 -14.17 21.34 -24.02
N ASN A 240 -13.25 20.60 -23.41
CA ASN A 240 -11.95 21.11 -22.99
C ASN A 240 -11.09 21.58 -24.18
N GLN A 241 -11.23 20.94 -25.35
CA GLN A 241 -10.58 21.31 -26.61
C GLN A 241 -11.23 22.55 -27.28
N GLY A 242 -12.44 22.95 -26.84
CA GLY A 242 -13.20 24.06 -27.41
C GLY A 242 -14.03 23.71 -28.63
N ASP A 243 -14.12 22.43 -29.01
CA ASP A 243 -14.95 21.95 -30.13
C ASP A 243 -16.46 22.13 -29.84
N TYR A 244 -16.83 22.01 -28.56
CA TYR A 244 -18.19 22.20 -28.06
C TYR A 244 -18.19 23.05 -26.79
N GLN A 245 -19.39 23.55 -26.44
CA GLN A 245 -19.63 24.24 -25.17
C GLN A 245 -20.81 23.58 -24.44
N LEU A 246 -20.92 23.77 -23.13
CA LEU A 246 -21.99 23.18 -22.33
C LEU A 246 -23.40 23.61 -22.77
N ASP A 247 -23.55 24.81 -23.34
CA ASP A 247 -24.77 25.35 -23.86
C ASP A 247 -25.03 25.02 -25.34
N THR A 248 -24.06 24.34 -26.01
CA THR A 248 -24.29 23.86 -27.38
C THR A 248 -25.50 22.94 -27.42
N LYS A 249 -26.38 23.18 -28.36
CA LYS A 249 -27.64 22.45 -28.52
C LYS A 249 -27.54 21.37 -29.58
N LEU A 250 -28.04 20.19 -29.24
CA LEU A 250 -28.10 19.02 -30.10
C LEU A 250 -29.55 18.59 -30.28
N LYS A 251 -29.95 18.26 -31.51
CA LYS A 251 -31.33 17.96 -31.86
C LYS A 251 -31.64 16.47 -31.64
N TYR A 252 -32.75 16.15 -31.00
CA TYR A 252 -33.22 14.77 -30.86
C TYR A 252 -34.01 14.36 -32.11
N VAL A 253 -33.32 13.76 -33.08
CA VAL A 253 -33.90 13.13 -34.30
C VAL A 253 -33.91 11.61 -34.14
N SER A 254 -34.75 10.91 -34.95
CA SER A 254 -34.90 9.45 -34.86
C SER A 254 -33.57 8.68 -35.05
N GLU A 255 -32.71 9.18 -35.90
CA GLU A 255 -31.43 8.57 -36.30
C GLU A 255 -30.45 8.47 -35.14
N VAL A 256 -30.58 9.27 -34.07
CA VAL A 256 -29.70 9.17 -32.90
C VAL A 256 -29.89 7.85 -32.14
N ASN A 257 -30.97 7.13 -32.38
CA ASN A 257 -31.24 5.85 -31.74
C ASN A 257 -30.78 4.64 -32.58
N ASP A 258 -30.17 4.90 -33.74
CA ASP A 258 -29.80 3.87 -34.73
C ASP A 258 -28.34 4.02 -35.15
N PHE A 259 -27.40 3.69 -34.27
CA PHE A 259 -25.97 3.55 -34.58
C PHE A 259 -25.32 2.47 -33.68
N PRO A 260 -24.18 1.89 -34.08
CA PRO A 260 -23.46 0.92 -33.26
C PRO A 260 -23.11 1.51 -31.87
N GLY A 261 -23.61 0.90 -30.80
CA GLY A 261 -23.43 1.40 -29.42
C GLY A 261 -24.60 2.17 -28.84
N SER A 262 -25.61 2.57 -29.65
CA SER A 262 -26.84 3.18 -29.13
C SER A 262 -27.59 2.25 -28.18
N TYR A 263 -28.41 2.83 -27.31
CA TYR A 263 -29.31 2.13 -26.38
C TYR A 263 -30.76 2.23 -26.86
N LYS A 264 -31.57 1.24 -26.49
CA LYS A 264 -33.00 1.31 -26.73
C LYS A 264 -33.58 2.47 -25.96
N PRO A 265 -34.37 3.39 -26.59
CA PRO A 265 -34.94 4.56 -25.95
C PRO A 265 -35.82 4.22 -24.74
N GLU A 266 -36.56 3.07 -24.80
CA GLU A 266 -37.47 2.60 -23.78
C GLU A 266 -36.82 2.28 -22.43
N GLY A 267 -35.47 2.17 -22.39
CA GLY A 267 -34.72 1.88 -21.18
C GLY A 267 -34.66 3.06 -20.21
N SER A 268 -33.55 3.12 -19.44
CA SER A 268 -33.37 4.12 -18.38
C SER A 268 -33.46 5.57 -18.86
N GLY A 269 -33.83 6.44 -17.95
CA GLY A 269 -33.83 7.90 -18.11
C GLY A 269 -35.20 8.51 -18.34
N SER A 270 -35.25 9.84 -18.35
CA SER A 270 -36.48 10.67 -18.34
C SER A 270 -36.75 11.42 -19.67
N LEU A 271 -35.79 11.39 -20.64
CA LEU A 271 -36.06 12.00 -21.94
C LEU A 271 -37.17 11.25 -22.70
N PRO A 272 -37.87 11.93 -23.61
CA PRO A 272 -38.90 11.31 -24.46
C PRO A 272 -38.37 10.07 -25.17
N LYS A 273 -39.14 8.98 -25.17
CA LYS A 273 -38.73 7.70 -25.79
C LYS A 273 -38.89 7.70 -27.31
N THR A 274 -39.61 8.68 -27.85
CA THR A 274 -39.76 8.95 -29.28
C THR A 274 -39.11 10.28 -29.60
N ALA A 275 -38.42 10.38 -30.71
CA ALA A 275 -37.78 11.60 -31.17
C ALA A 275 -38.78 12.74 -31.29
N ASP A 276 -38.54 13.84 -30.59
CA ASP A 276 -39.46 15.00 -30.51
C ASP A 276 -38.98 16.20 -31.33
N ASN A 277 -37.84 16.06 -32.02
CA ASN A 277 -37.19 17.10 -32.82
C ASN A 277 -36.80 18.37 -32.04
N LYS A 278 -36.83 18.34 -30.70
CA LYS A 278 -36.35 19.44 -29.85
C LYS A 278 -34.82 19.43 -29.73
N GLU A 279 -34.31 20.56 -29.30
CA GLU A 279 -32.89 20.74 -28.98
C GLU A 279 -32.68 20.64 -27.47
N TYR A 280 -31.60 19.95 -27.09
CA TYR A 280 -31.14 19.73 -25.72
C TYR A 280 -29.72 20.24 -25.60
N THR A 281 -29.38 20.93 -24.50
CA THR A 281 -28.00 21.37 -24.27
C THR A 281 -27.10 20.18 -23.94
N ILE A 282 -25.80 20.26 -24.31
CA ILE A 282 -24.82 19.24 -23.91
C ILE A 282 -24.79 19.12 -22.37
N LYS A 283 -24.94 20.23 -21.64
CA LYS A 283 -25.02 20.24 -20.18
C LYS A 283 -26.15 19.35 -19.66
N ASP A 284 -27.37 19.50 -20.21
CA ASP A 284 -28.49 18.67 -19.81
C ASP A 284 -28.29 17.21 -20.17
N LEU A 285 -27.75 16.93 -21.34
CA LEU A 285 -27.49 15.58 -21.83
C LEU A 285 -26.42 14.87 -20.96
N ILE A 286 -25.33 15.54 -20.58
CA ILE A 286 -24.34 15.02 -19.64
C ILE A 286 -25.01 14.71 -18.30
N SER A 287 -25.76 15.69 -17.73
CA SER A 287 -26.44 15.50 -16.45
C SER A 287 -27.37 14.30 -16.45
N LYS A 288 -28.18 14.13 -17.48
CA LYS A 288 -29.14 13.01 -17.60
C LYS A 288 -28.41 11.68 -17.81
N THR A 289 -27.38 11.65 -18.65
CA THR A 289 -26.59 10.44 -18.87
C THR A 289 -25.88 9.99 -17.57
N ALA A 290 -25.31 10.92 -16.80
CA ALA A 290 -24.60 10.63 -15.56
C ALA A 290 -25.56 10.28 -14.42
N LYS A 291 -26.56 11.15 -14.15
CA LYS A 291 -27.41 11.08 -12.96
C LYS A 291 -28.52 10.06 -13.05
N GLU A 292 -29.17 9.96 -14.20
CA GLU A 292 -30.34 9.10 -14.44
C GLU A 292 -29.99 7.87 -15.29
N SER A 293 -28.74 7.78 -15.77
CA SER A 293 -28.32 6.78 -16.75
C SER A 293 -29.20 6.83 -18.04
N ASP A 294 -29.63 8.01 -18.47
CA ASP A 294 -30.59 8.21 -19.57
C ASP A 294 -30.01 7.69 -20.90
N ASN A 295 -30.77 6.79 -21.53
CA ASN A 295 -30.37 6.14 -22.80
C ASN A 295 -30.44 7.12 -23.97
N VAL A 296 -31.51 7.95 -24.03
CA VAL A 296 -31.70 8.90 -25.13
C VAL A 296 -30.65 10.02 -25.06
N ALA A 297 -30.33 10.52 -23.84
CA ALA A 297 -29.29 11.51 -23.67
C ALA A 297 -27.95 10.99 -24.13
N HIS A 298 -27.60 9.75 -23.75
CA HIS A 298 -26.40 9.08 -24.25
C HIS A 298 -26.40 8.95 -25.78
N ASN A 299 -27.50 8.52 -26.37
CA ASN A 299 -27.60 8.34 -27.81
C ASN A 299 -27.37 9.66 -28.58
N ILE A 300 -27.95 10.78 -28.10
CA ILE A 300 -27.73 12.10 -28.69
C ILE A 300 -26.25 12.49 -28.62
N LEU A 301 -25.60 12.35 -27.45
CA LEU A 301 -24.17 12.63 -27.29
C LEU A 301 -23.31 11.73 -28.20
N GLY A 302 -23.60 10.44 -28.23
CA GLY A 302 -22.89 9.48 -29.06
C GLY A 302 -23.04 9.76 -30.56
N TYR A 303 -24.23 10.10 -31.00
CA TYR A 303 -24.47 10.39 -32.40
C TYR A 303 -23.70 11.61 -32.90
N TYR A 304 -23.76 12.74 -32.16
CA TYR A 304 -23.18 14.00 -32.61
C TYR A 304 -21.72 14.16 -32.17
N VAL A 305 -21.40 13.97 -30.89
CA VAL A 305 -20.09 14.35 -30.35
C VAL A 305 -19.03 13.26 -30.62
N THR A 306 -19.40 11.98 -30.48
CA THR A 306 -18.47 10.87 -30.80
C THR A 306 -18.56 10.44 -32.27
N ASN A 307 -19.35 11.17 -33.09
CA ASN A 307 -19.62 10.84 -34.47
C ASN A 307 -19.95 9.35 -34.69
N LYS A 308 -20.92 8.86 -33.89
CA LYS A 308 -21.36 7.44 -33.90
C LYS A 308 -20.25 6.45 -33.51
N SER A 309 -19.38 6.85 -32.60
CA SER A 309 -18.23 6.07 -32.14
C SER A 309 -17.22 5.79 -33.25
N ASP A 310 -16.81 6.85 -33.93
CA ASP A 310 -15.84 6.76 -35.04
C ASP A 310 -14.46 6.27 -34.58
N GLU A 311 -13.54 6.10 -35.52
CA GLU A 311 -12.19 5.60 -35.28
C GLU A 311 -11.38 6.54 -34.38
N THR A 312 -11.67 7.86 -34.34
CA THR A 312 -10.99 8.81 -33.44
C THR A 312 -11.39 8.55 -31.99
N PHE A 313 -12.68 8.38 -31.75
CA PHE A 313 -13.21 7.99 -30.45
C PHE A 313 -12.64 6.66 -29.98
N LYS A 314 -12.64 5.62 -30.83
CA LYS A 314 -12.12 4.28 -30.48
C LYS A 314 -10.63 4.32 -30.11
N LYS A 315 -9.82 5.01 -30.90
CA LYS A 315 -8.37 5.16 -30.64
C LYS A 315 -8.10 5.88 -29.32
N GLU A 316 -8.86 6.93 -29.03
CA GLU A 316 -8.71 7.65 -27.77
C GLU A 316 -9.09 6.76 -26.58
N MET A 317 -10.17 6.00 -26.68
CA MET A 317 -10.56 5.06 -25.62
C MET A 317 -9.54 3.94 -25.43
N ALA A 318 -8.99 3.40 -26.51
CA ALA A 318 -7.93 2.39 -26.45
C ALA A 318 -6.64 2.95 -25.82
N ARG A 319 -6.31 4.22 -26.07
CA ARG A 319 -5.16 4.90 -25.45
C ARG A 319 -5.31 5.00 -23.93
N ILE A 320 -6.53 5.28 -23.42
CA ILE A 320 -6.82 5.45 -22.01
C ILE A 320 -6.87 4.11 -21.28
N SER A 321 -7.54 3.13 -21.84
CA SER A 321 -7.82 1.85 -21.19
C SER A 321 -6.86 0.72 -21.62
N GLY A 322 -5.87 1.02 -22.46
CA GLY A 322 -4.91 0.01 -22.96
C GLY A 322 -5.51 -1.00 -23.93
N GLU A 323 -6.82 -1.01 -24.11
CA GLU A 323 -7.56 -1.94 -24.95
C GLU A 323 -8.70 -1.25 -25.71
N GLU A 324 -9.08 -1.82 -26.87
CA GLU A 324 -10.24 -1.34 -27.63
C GLU A 324 -11.56 -1.69 -26.92
N TRP A 325 -12.44 -0.70 -26.80
CA TRP A 325 -13.80 -0.87 -26.29
C TRP A 325 -14.72 -1.46 -27.37
N ASN A 326 -15.30 -2.62 -27.08
CA ASN A 326 -16.34 -3.17 -27.95
C ASN A 326 -17.69 -2.47 -27.66
N VAL A 327 -17.87 -1.31 -28.29
CA VAL A 327 -19.07 -0.47 -28.09
C VAL A 327 -20.34 -1.12 -28.66
N THR A 328 -20.22 -1.97 -29.69
CA THR A 328 -21.34 -2.65 -30.33
C THR A 328 -21.95 -3.70 -29.39
N ASP A 329 -21.14 -4.60 -28.88
CA ASP A 329 -21.58 -5.66 -27.96
C ASP A 329 -21.57 -5.18 -26.50
N LYS A 330 -21.12 -3.95 -26.25
CA LYS A 330 -20.99 -3.34 -24.91
C LYS A 330 -20.16 -4.19 -23.94
N LEU A 331 -19.03 -4.73 -24.41
CA LEU A 331 -18.12 -5.52 -23.59
C LEU A 331 -16.99 -4.65 -23.04
N ALA A 332 -16.78 -4.73 -21.73
CA ALA A 332 -15.67 -4.09 -21.02
C ALA A 332 -15.28 -4.90 -19.78
N SER A 333 -14.11 -4.61 -19.24
CA SER A 333 -13.66 -5.14 -17.96
C SER A 333 -13.72 -4.08 -16.86
N ALA A 334 -13.63 -4.52 -15.60
CA ALA A 334 -13.57 -3.61 -14.45
C ALA A 334 -12.37 -2.66 -14.56
N LYS A 335 -11.21 -3.15 -15.02
CA LYS A 335 -9.99 -2.35 -15.23
C LYS A 335 -10.20 -1.27 -16.29
N MET A 336 -10.75 -1.62 -17.45
CA MET A 336 -11.03 -0.65 -18.50
C MET A 336 -11.96 0.48 -18.01
N ALA A 337 -13.01 0.13 -17.26
CA ALA A 337 -13.94 1.10 -16.70
C ALA A 337 -13.27 1.99 -15.63
N GLY A 338 -12.44 1.40 -14.76
CA GLY A 338 -11.67 2.13 -13.76
C GLY A 338 -10.69 3.12 -14.37
N GLN A 339 -9.98 2.75 -15.44
CA GLN A 339 -9.03 3.63 -16.16
C GLN A 339 -9.74 4.82 -16.83
N VAL A 340 -10.93 4.61 -17.41
CA VAL A 340 -11.74 5.73 -17.94
C VAL A 340 -12.25 6.62 -16.80
N MET A 341 -12.63 6.04 -15.66
CA MET A 341 -13.04 6.82 -14.49
C MET A 341 -11.88 7.68 -13.94
N GLU A 342 -10.66 7.14 -13.93
CA GLU A 342 -9.45 7.91 -13.60
C GLU A 342 -9.23 9.08 -14.59
N ALA A 343 -9.43 8.84 -15.88
CA ALA A 343 -9.32 9.90 -16.88
C ALA A 343 -10.36 11.01 -16.66
N ILE A 344 -11.60 10.65 -16.29
CA ILE A 344 -12.64 11.62 -15.90
C ILE A 344 -12.25 12.38 -14.62
N TYR A 345 -11.65 11.69 -13.64
CA TYR A 345 -11.13 12.33 -12.43
C TYR A 345 -10.07 13.39 -12.76
N ASN A 346 -9.15 13.05 -13.66
CA ASN A 346 -8.07 13.96 -14.08
C ASN A 346 -8.57 15.16 -14.90
N GLN A 347 -9.69 15.03 -15.64
CA GLN A 347 -10.34 16.17 -16.29
C GLN A 347 -10.90 17.18 -15.28
N ASN A 348 -11.32 16.72 -14.10
CA ASN A 348 -11.84 17.52 -12.98
C ASN A 348 -12.86 18.58 -13.44
N ALA A 349 -13.87 18.17 -14.18
CA ALA A 349 -14.80 19.05 -14.87
C ALA A 349 -16.28 18.64 -14.66
N PHE A 350 -17.19 19.20 -15.46
CA PHE A 350 -18.64 19.07 -15.27
C PHE A 350 -19.16 17.62 -15.29
N VAL A 351 -18.54 16.73 -16.06
CA VAL A 351 -18.88 15.30 -16.05
C VAL A 351 -18.62 14.68 -14.68
N LEU A 352 -17.48 14.96 -14.06
CA LEU A 352 -17.13 14.47 -12.72
C LEU A 352 -18.11 14.97 -11.66
N GLU A 353 -18.48 16.26 -11.72
CA GLU A 353 -19.50 16.84 -10.84
C GLU A 353 -20.85 16.13 -11.01
N SER A 354 -21.26 15.85 -12.25
CA SER A 354 -22.52 15.17 -12.57
C SER A 354 -22.58 13.73 -12.06
N LEU A 355 -21.44 13.02 -11.99
CA LEU A 355 -21.33 11.67 -11.43
C LEU A 355 -21.35 11.65 -9.89
N SER A 356 -21.22 12.80 -9.22
CA SER A 356 -21.16 12.89 -7.75
C SER A 356 -22.53 13.04 -7.06
N GLN A 357 -23.61 13.11 -7.81
CA GLN A 357 -24.98 13.25 -7.31
C GLN A 357 -25.94 12.55 -8.28
N THR A 358 -26.12 11.25 -8.09
CA THR A 358 -26.90 10.42 -8.98
C THR A 358 -28.19 9.93 -8.31
N SER A 359 -29.13 9.42 -9.10
CA SER A 359 -30.35 8.77 -8.58
C SER A 359 -30.06 7.41 -7.92
N PHE A 360 -28.80 6.99 -7.86
CA PHE A 360 -28.36 5.66 -7.43
C PHE A 360 -27.46 5.67 -6.19
N ASP A 361 -27.26 6.82 -5.55
CA ASP A 361 -26.36 7.02 -4.41
C ASP A 361 -26.73 6.19 -3.16
N ASN A 362 -27.95 5.67 -3.10
CA ASN A 362 -28.45 4.83 -2.00
C ASN A 362 -28.26 3.32 -2.24
N GLN A 363 -27.49 2.92 -3.22
CA GLN A 363 -27.25 1.52 -3.58
C GLN A 363 -25.81 1.31 -4.09
N ARG A 364 -25.37 0.04 -4.18
CA ARG A 364 -24.06 -0.37 -4.71
C ARG A 364 -22.90 0.32 -3.98
N ILE A 365 -21.88 0.84 -4.70
CA ILE A 365 -20.66 1.41 -4.09
C ILE A 365 -20.97 2.54 -3.11
N ALA A 366 -21.85 3.47 -3.49
CA ALA A 366 -22.09 4.67 -2.68
C ALA A 366 -22.87 4.41 -1.37
N LYS A 367 -23.64 3.29 -1.28
CA LYS A 367 -24.60 3.02 -0.21
C LYS A 367 -24.04 3.12 1.21
N ASP A 368 -22.92 2.47 1.47
CA ASP A 368 -22.37 2.28 2.82
C ASP A 368 -21.03 3.02 3.00
N ILE A 369 -20.71 3.99 2.14
CA ILE A 369 -19.50 4.81 2.18
C ILE A 369 -19.86 6.21 2.66
N SER A 370 -19.20 6.67 3.72
CA SER A 370 -19.44 8.00 4.30
C SER A 370 -18.74 9.14 3.55
N ALA A 371 -17.72 8.82 2.76
CA ALA A 371 -17.04 9.79 1.91
C ALA A 371 -17.88 10.14 0.67
N LYS A 372 -17.57 11.27 0.03
CA LYS A 372 -18.13 11.60 -1.28
C LYS A 372 -17.78 10.54 -2.30
N VAL A 373 -18.76 10.14 -3.12
CA VAL A 373 -18.56 9.17 -4.22
C VAL A 373 -19.03 9.80 -5.52
N ALA A 374 -18.25 9.63 -6.58
CA ALA A 374 -18.67 9.90 -7.95
C ALA A 374 -18.73 8.58 -8.70
N HIS A 375 -19.90 8.17 -9.24
CA HIS A 375 -20.03 6.81 -9.75
C HIS A 375 -20.96 6.68 -10.95
N LYS A 376 -20.80 5.56 -11.67
CA LYS A 376 -21.67 5.17 -12.77
C LYS A 376 -22.05 3.71 -12.68
N ILE A 377 -23.33 3.47 -12.54
CA ILE A 377 -23.90 2.12 -12.46
C ILE A 377 -24.08 1.47 -13.84
N GLY A 378 -24.08 0.14 -13.86
CA GLY A 378 -24.53 -0.71 -14.96
C GLY A 378 -25.53 -1.75 -14.46
N ASP A 379 -26.64 -1.92 -15.19
CA ASP A 379 -27.70 -2.85 -14.81
C ASP A 379 -28.33 -3.47 -16.05
N ALA A 380 -28.28 -4.79 -16.16
CA ALA A 380 -29.00 -5.55 -17.18
C ALA A 380 -29.01 -7.03 -16.80
N ASP A 381 -30.19 -7.63 -16.73
CA ASP A 381 -30.38 -9.06 -16.44
C ASP A 381 -29.50 -9.57 -15.28
N GLU A 382 -28.61 -10.55 -15.58
CA GLU A 382 -27.66 -11.10 -14.60
C GLU A 382 -26.48 -10.18 -14.27
N TYR A 383 -26.28 -9.06 -14.97
CA TYR A 383 -25.13 -8.16 -14.80
C TYR A 383 -25.50 -6.96 -13.92
N LYS A 384 -24.74 -6.79 -12.84
CA LYS A 384 -24.84 -5.65 -11.92
C LYS A 384 -23.45 -5.06 -11.73
N HIS A 385 -23.28 -3.77 -12.03
CA HIS A 385 -21.97 -3.14 -12.01
C HIS A 385 -22.04 -1.78 -11.32
N ASP A 386 -20.88 -1.33 -10.85
CA ASP A 386 -20.66 0.06 -10.48
C ASP A 386 -19.18 0.39 -10.60
N THR A 387 -18.87 1.61 -11.06
CA THR A 387 -17.50 2.12 -11.17
C THR A 387 -17.46 3.51 -10.57
N ALA A 388 -16.55 3.73 -9.62
CA ALA A 388 -16.56 4.91 -8.78
C ALA A 388 -15.18 5.48 -8.48
N ILE A 389 -15.18 6.77 -8.12
CA ILE A 389 -14.14 7.46 -7.37
C ILE A 389 -14.65 7.65 -5.95
N VAL A 390 -13.88 7.24 -4.95
CA VAL A 390 -14.17 7.46 -3.54
C VAL A 390 -13.19 8.50 -2.99
N TYR A 391 -13.72 9.59 -2.43
CA TYR A 391 -12.95 10.72 -1.90
C TYR A 391 -12.67 10.55 -0.40
N SER A 392 -11.89 9.51 -0.05
CA SER A 392 -11.34 9.32 1.31
C SER A 392 -10.08 10.18 1.52
N GLU A 393 -9.42 10.06 2.67
CA GLU A 393 -8.10 10.69 2.89
C GLU A 393 -7.07 10.22 1.87
N SER A 394 -7.14 8.94 1.47
CA SER A 394 -6.40 8.38 0.34
C SER A 394 -7.40 8.05 -0.79
N PRO A 395 -7.70 9.01 -1.71
CA PRO A 395 -8.70 8.80 -2.75
C PRO A 395 -8.36 7.62 -3.65
N PHE A 396 -9.37 6.87 -4.06
CA PHE A 396 -9.18 5.70 -4.90
C PHE A 396 -10.30 5.50 -5.92
N ILE A 397 -9.95 4.81 -7.00
CA ILE A 397 -10.89 4.28 -7.99
C ILE A 397 -11.27 2.87 -7.56
N ILE A 398 -12.55 2.53 -7.66
CA ILE A 398 -13.03 1.16 -7.52
C ILE A 398 -14.03 0.85 -8.64
N SER A 399 -13.83 -0.25 -9.31
CA SER A 399 -14.73 -0.75 -10.36
C SER A 399 -15.10 -2.19 -10.05
N ILE A 400 -16.38 -2.46 -9.91
CA ILE A 400 -16.93 -3.77 -9.54
C ILE A 400 -17.91 -4.22 -10.61
N PHE A 401 -17.54 -5.24 -11.34
CA PHE A 401 -18.39 -5.90 -12.33
C PHE A 401 -18.81 -7.25 -11.78
N THR A 402 -20.11 -7.56 -11.84
CA THR A 402 -20.64 -8.82 -11.32
C THR A 402 -21.59 -9.48 -12.31
N LYS A 403 -21.62 -10.83 -12.26
CA LYS A 403 -22.58 -11.66 -12.97
C LYS A 403 -23.31 -12.54 -11.95
N ASN A 404 -24.64 -12.63 -12.04
CA ASN A 404 -25.49 -13.39 -11.10
C ASN A 404 -25.28 -12.96 -9.63
N SER A 405 -25.18 -11.65 -9.36
CA SER A 405 -25.02 -11.07 -8.04
C SER A 405 -26.02 -9.94 -7.81
N ASP A 406 -25.96 -9.32 -6.64
CA ASP A 406 -26.88 -8.25 -6.23
C ASP A 406 -26.16 -6.95 -5.84
N TYR A 407 -26.93 -5.90 -5.55
CA TYR A 407 -26.42 -4.58 -5.19
C TYR A 407 -25.77 -4.58 -3.81
N ASP A 408 -26.29 -5.39 -2.88
CA ASP A 408 -25.75 -5.46 -1.51
C ASP A 408 -24.38 -6.11 -1.48
N THR A 409 -24.13 -7.09 -2.35
CA THR A 409 -22.80 -7.66 -2.57
C THR A 409 -21.80 -6.60 -3.06
N ILE A 410 -22.21 -5.75 -4.02
CA ILE A 410 -21.35 -4.64 -4.50
C ILE A 410 -21.10 -3.65 -3.35
N SER A 411 -22.13 -3.32 -2.56
CA SER A 411 -21.97 -2.44 -1.38
C SER A 411 -21.00 -3.01 -0.36
N LYS A 412 -21.09 -4.32 -0.09
CA LYS A 412 -20.21 -5.00 0.85
C LYS A 412 -18.75 -4.97 0.37
N ILE A 413 -18.48 -5.33 -0.89
CA ILE A 413 -17.13 -5.27 -1.48
C ILE A 413 -16.56 -3.86 -1.35
N ALA A 414 -17.34 -2.86 -1.75
CA ALA A 414 -16.92 -1.46 -1.72
C ALA A 414 -16.64 -0.98 -0.29
N LYS A 415 -17.47 -1.37 0.68
CA LYS A 415 -17.27 -1.05 2.09
C LYS A 415 -16.01 -1.70 2.64
N ASP A 416 -15.78 -2.98 2.36
CA ASP A 416 -14.60 -3.70 2.84
C ASP A 416 -13.30 -3.04 2.32
N VAL A 417 -13.27 -2.62 1.05
CA VAL A 417 -12.16 -1.86 0.46
C VAL A 417 -12.03 -0.47 1.09
N TYR A 418 -13.14 0.23 1.28
CA TYR A 418 -13.16 1.55 1.90
C TYR A 418 -12.62 1.54 3.32
N GLU A 419 -12.97 0.53 4.14
CA GLU A 419 -12.48 0.39 5.51
C GLU A 419 -10.94 0.23 5.57
N VAL A 420 -10.32 -0.25 4.50
CA VAL A 420 -8.85 -0.34 4.41
C VAL A 420 -8.22 0.99 3.97
N LEU A 421 -8.85 1.72 3.04
CA LEU A 421 -8.27 2.89 2.37
C LEU A 421 -8.74 4.25 2.92
N LYS A 422 -9.75 4.28 3.84
CA LYS A 422 -10.24 5.51 4.46
C LYS A 422 -9.23 6.19 5.37
#